data_d3c7a761796e61463eea6ff20e634d3d
#
_entry.id   d3c7a761796e61463eea6ff20e634d3d
#
_cell.length_a   1.000
_cell.length_b   1.000
_cell.length_c   1.000
_cell.angle_alpha   90.00
_cell.angle_beta   90.00
_cell.angle_gamma   90.00
#
_symmetry.space_group_name_H-M   'P 1'
#
loop_
_entity.id
_entity.type
_entity.pdbx_description
1 polymer ?
#
loop_
_entity_poly.entity_id
_entity_poly.type
_entity_poly.pdbx_seq_one_letter_code
_entity_poly.pdbx_strand_id
1 'polypeptide(L)'
;MVCCHQTIMRPTQCEEKCAPEKQKRRQRLRKMRFGVKIILYLRADKKQRFMHSLKRRNWYVPKGQPMTDLDKKVLSFQNRGALVPPRHLVLNDEQIAGIRRSGEVNTGVLDLVENKIRAGMTTAEIDKLVYDYTTEHGAIPAPLNYEGFPKSVCTSINEVVCHGIPSEDEVLEEGDIINVDVSTIKDGFFSDASRMFIIGRTTPEKERLVRVTKECLEIGAAAVKPWGFVGDIGKAIEKHAKRNGYSVVRELCGHGVGLEFHEDPEVEHYNTHKNGMLLVPGMVFTIEPMINMGKRDVFIDEADGWTVVTEDELPSAQWEHTFLLTENGMEILTY
;
A
#
# COMPACT_ATOMS: atom_id res chain seq x y z
N MET A 1 66.26 -28.42 -9.79
CA MET A 1 66.05 -27.22 -10.65
C MET A 1 64.79 -27.44 -11.47
N VAL A 2 63.65 -26.97 -11.02
CA VAL A 2 62.48 -26.66 -11.85
C VAL A 2 61.67 -25.60 -11.09
N CYS A 3 61.56 -24.40 -11.68
CA CYS A 3 60.82 -23.27 -11.17
C CYS A 3 59.31 -23.53 -11.22
N CYS A 4 58.63 -23.37 -10.07
CA CYS A 4 57.17 -23.17 -9.99
C CYS A 4 56.88 -21.69 -10.24
N HIS A 5 56.20 -21.39 -11.35
CA HIS A 5 55.55 -20.11 -11.60
C HIS A 5 54.18 -20.11 -10.93
N GLN A 6 54.01 -19.30 -9.90
CA GLN A 6 52.70 -18.94 -9.38
C GLN A 6 52.09 -17.88 -10.26
N THR A 7 51.01 -18.25 -10.94
CA THR A 7 50.18 -17.28 -11.69
C THR A 7 49.11 -16.74 -10.74
N ILE A 8 49.26 -15.49 -10.36
CA ILE A 8 48.25 -14.74 -9.59
C ILE A 8 47.08 -14.44 -10.54
N MET A 9 45.96 -15.10 -10.36
CA MET A 9 44.71 -14.72 -11.02
C MET A 9 44.15 -13.40 -10.47
N ARG A 10 43.88 -12.46 -11.37
CA ARG A 10 43.25 -11.19 -11.05
C ARG A 10 41.75 -11.35 -10.77
N PRO A 11 41.10 -10.55 -9.90
CA PRO A 11 39.71 -10.70 -9.48
C PRO A 11 38.66 -10.16 -10.46
N THR A 12 38.88 -10.14 -11.76
CA THR A 12 38.01 -9.46 -12.74
C THR A 12 37.12 -10.37 -13.58
N GLN A 13 37.03 -11.67 -13.30
CA GLN A 13 36.24 -12.61 -14.10
C GLN A 13 35.01 -13.20 -13.43
N CYS A 14 34.70 -12.83 -12.18
CA CYS A 14 33.51 -13.30 -11.47
C CYS A 14 32.31 -12.35 -11.60
N GLU A 15 32.55 -11.07 -11.90
CA GLU A 15 31.47 -10.06 -12.01
C GLU A 15 30.71 -10.11 -13.35
N GLU A 16 31.26 -10.74 -14.40
CA GLU A 16 30.62 -10.74 -15.72
C GLU A 16 29.55 -11.82 -15.96
N LYS A 17 29.36 -12.78 -15.05
CA LYS A 17 28.40 -13.88 -15.25
C LYS A 17 27.04 -13.71 -14.57
N CYS A 18 26.89 -12.79 -13.61
CA CYS A 18 25.62 -12.52 -12.93
C CYS A 18 24.87 -11.29 -13.45
N ALA A 19 25.44 -10.55 -14.38
CA ALA A 19 24.86 -9.32 -14.95
C ALA A 19 23.81 -9.47 -16.08
N PRO A 20 23.58 -10.64 -16.74
CA PRO A 20 22.79 -10.62 -17.98
C PRO A 20 21.29 -10.53 -17.80
N GLU A 21 20.72 -10.89 -16.66
CA GLU A 21 19.25 -10.95 -16.51
C GLU A 21 18.66 -9.63 -16.03
N LYS A 22 19.25 -8.99 -15.01
CA LYS A 22 18.89 -7.60 -14.60
C LYS A 22 19.09 -6.63 -15.79
N GLN A 23 20.14 -6.84 -16.60
CA GLN A 23 20.40 -6.02 -17.77
C GLN A 23 19.46 -6.31 -18.95
N LYS A 24 18.98 -7.55 -19.10
CA LYS A 24 17.94 -7.93 -20.07
C LYS A 24 16.56 -7.41 -19.64
N ARG A 25 16.23 -7.43 -18.33
CA ARG A 25 15.02 -6.79 -17.78
C ARG A 25 15.05 -5.28 -18.03
N ARG A 26 16.19 -4.60 -17.75
CA ARG A 26 16.39 -3.17 -18.06
C ARG A 26 16.30 -2.86 -19.56
N GLN A 27 16.79 -3.74 -20.45
CA GLN A 27 16.67 -3.55 -21.89
C GLN A 27 15.26 -3.84 -22.44
N ARG A 28 14.49 -4.77 -21.84
CA ARG A 28 13.06 -4.97 -22.13
C ARG A 28 12.24 -3.74 -21.74
N LEU A 29 12.43 -3.20 -20.54
CA LEU A 29 11.76 -1.98 -20.05
C LEU A 29 12.02 -0.77 -20.96
N ARG A 30 13.23 -0.62 -21.52
CA ARG A 30 13.56 0.46 -22.48
C ARG A 30 12.88 0.35 -23.85
N LYS A 31 12.46 -0.86 -24.27
CA LYS A 31 11.78 -1.07 -25.57
C LYS A 31 10.27 -0.87 -25.53
N MET A 32 9.64 -0.82 -24.34
CA MET A 32 8.19 -0.75 -24.17
C MET A 32 7.63 0.67 -23.97
N ARG A 33 8.30 1.67 -24.49
CA ARG A 33 7.86 3.10 -24.42
C ARG A 33 6.63 3.45 -25.30
N PHE A 34 5.78 2.50 -25.66
CA PHE A 34 4.57 2.73 -26.43
C PHE A 34 3.35 2.01 -25.84
N GLY A 35 2.55 2.70 -24.99
CA GLY A 35 1.33 2.10 -24.48
C GLY A 35 0.44 2.96 -23.60
N VAL A 36 0.09 4.18 -24.05
CA VAL A 36 -0.90 5.09 -23.37
C VAL A 36 -2.32 4.48 -23.24
N LYS A 37 -2.57 3.25 -23.67
CA LYS A 37 -3.92 2.66 -23.74
C LYS A 37 -4.44 1.99 -22.46
N ILE A 38 -3.58 1.53 -21.55
CA ILE A 38 -4.02 0.76 -20.38
C ILE A 38 -4.52 1.66 -19.23
N ILE A 39 -3.97 2.87 -19.08
CA ILE A 39 -4.50 3.88 -18.14
C ILE A 39 -5.96 4.23 -18.44
N LEU A 40 -6.38 4.11 -19.69
CA LEU A 40 -7.77 4.31 -20.12
C LEU A 40 -8.69 3.15 -19.73
N TYR A 41 -8.18 1.92 -19.61
CA TYR A 41 -9.01 0.76 -19.25
C TYR A 41 -9.32 0.75 -17.74
N LEU A 42 -8.34 0.99 -16.89
CA LEU A 42 -8.54 1.15 -15.43
C LEU A 42 -9.42 2.40 -15.13
N ARG A 43 -9.29 3.49 -15.90
CA ARG A 43 -10.17 4.67 -15.80
C ARG A 43 -11.57 4.41 -16.31
N ALA A 44 -11.77 3.54 -17.29
CA ALA A 44 -13.11 3.22 -17.83
C ALA A 44 -13.89 2.33 -16.85
N ASP A 45 -13.25 1.34 -16.25
CA ASP A 45 -13.87 0.48 -15.22
C ASP A 45 -14.12 1.26 -13.92
N LYS A 46 -13.13 2.03 -13.45
CA LYS A 46 -13.31 3.00 -12.35
C LYS A 46 -14.46 3.98 -12.66
N LYS A 47 -14.62 4.44 -13.90
CA LYS A 47 -15.70 5.35 -14.25
C LYS A 47 -17.07 4.70 -14.24
N GLN A 48 -17.16 3.41 -14.56
CA GLN A 48 -18.41 2.65 -14.53
C GLN A 48 -18.79 2.26 -13.08
N ARG A 49 -17.81 1.85 -12.25
CA ARG A 49 -17.98 1.68 -10.80
C ARG A 49 -18.29 3.02 -10.12
N PHE A 50 -17.61 4.11 -10.51
CA PHE A 50 -17.86 5.46 -10.04
C PHE A 50 -19.29 5.96 -10.35
N MET A 51 -19.82 5.69 -11.54
CA MET A 51 -21.21 6.05 -11.91
C MET A 51 -22.27 5.22 -11.15
N HIS A 52 -21.97 3.96 -10.79
CA HIS A 52 -22.82 3.16 -9.90
C HIS A 52 -22.77 3.62 -8.44
N SER A 53 -21.58 4.05 -7.98
CA SER A 53 -21.33 4.61 -6.66
C SER A 53 -22.01 5.97 -6.44
N LEU A 54 -22.05 6.86 -7.44
CA LEU A 54 -22.69 8.18 -7.33
C LEU A 54 -24.18 8.12 -6.92
N LYS A 55 -24.91 7.05 -7.26
CA LYS A 55 -26.29 6.85 -6.83
C LYS A 55 -26.42 6.36 -5.37
N ARG A 56 -25.34 5.88 -4.75
CA ARG A 56 -25.31 5.38 -3.35
C ARG A 56 -24.67 6.33 -2.35
N ARG A 57 -24.19 7.49 -2.77
CA ARG A 57 -23.38 8.43 -1.93
C ARG A 57 -24.23 9.42 -1.12
N ASN A 58 -25.45 9.06 -0.74
CA ASN A 58 -26.24 9.88 0.15
C ASN A 58 -26.48 9.12 1.46
N TRP A 59 -26.34 9.82 2.56
CA TRP A 59 -26.77 9.29 3.84
C TRP A 59 -28.27 9.08 3.81
N TYR A 60 -28.71 7.87 4.12
CA TYR A 60 -30.11 7.51 4.10
C TYR A 60 -30.52 6.89 5.42
N VAL A 61 -31.58 7.42 6.02
CA VAL A 61 -32.23 6.83 7.21
C VAL A 61 -33.39 5.96 6.73
N PRO A 62 -33.38 4.64 7.02
CA PRO A 62 -34.47 3.76 6.58
C PRO A 62 -35.84 4.23 7.07
N LYS A 63 -36.84 4.12 6.20
CA LYS A 63 -38.21 4.54 6.51
C LYS A 63 -38.73 3.77 7.74
N GLY A 64 -39.24 4.51 8.75
CA GLY A 64 -39.76 3.93 9.97
C GLY A 64 -38.74 3.75 11.11
N GLN A 65 -37.46 4.02 10.86
CA GLN A 65 -36.45 4.08 11.93
C GLN A 65 -36.38 5.49 12.56
N PRO A 66 -36.21 5.60 13.88
CA PRO A 66 -36.00 6.89 14.52
C PRO A 66 -34.65 7.47 14.07
N MET A 67 -34.62 8.77 13.81
CA MET A 67 -33.41 9.49 13.44
C MET A 67 -32.50 9.64 14.67
N THR A 68 -31.29 9.12 14.60
CA THR A 68 -30.27 9.25 15.64
C THR A 68 -29.61 10.64 15.59
N ASP A 69 -28.85 11.01 16.62
CA ASP A 69 -28.06 12.25 16.58
C ASP A 69 -26.94 12.21 15.56
N LEU A 70 -26.36 11.02 15.30
CA LEU A 70 -25.45 10.76 14.19
C LEU A 70 -26.12 11.10 12.85
N ASP A 71 -27.31 10.58 12.59
CA ASP A 71 -28.07 10.86 11.36
C ASP A 71 -28.31 12.34 11.15
N LYS A 72 -28.75 13.04 12.21
CA LYS A 72 -28.98 14.50 12.17
C LYS A 72 -27.71 15.25 11.81
N LYS A 73 -26.57 14.86 12.41
CA LYS A 73 -25.27 15.51 12.19
C LYS A 73 -24.78 15.29 10.77
N VAL A 74 -24.78 14.06 10.25
CA VAL A 74 -24.38 13.74 8.88
C VAL A 74 -25.28 14.46 7.86
N LEU A 75 -26.60 14.41 8.03
CA LEU A 75 -27.55 15.10 7.17
C LEU A 75 -27.33 16.63 7.17
N SER A 76 -26.89 17.22 8.29
CA SER A 76 -26.55 18.64 8.32
C SER A 76 -25.37 18.99 7.41
N PHE A 77 -24.35 18.10 7.30
CA PHE A 77 -23.25 18.26 6.36
C PHE A 77 -23.71 18.04 4.92
N GLN A 78 -24.50 17.00 4.67
CA GLN A 78 -25.06 16.71 3.36
C GLN A 78 -25.89 17.88 2.81
N ASN A 79 -26.75 18.47 3.63
CA ASN A 79 -27.57 19.62 3.27
C ASN A 79 -26.75 20.89 2.97
N ARG A 80 -25.51 20.97 3.45
CA ARG A 80 -24.54 22.03 3.11
C ARG A 80 -23.70 21.68 1.88
N GLY A 81 -23.97 20.58 1.19
CA GLY A 81 -23.30 20.16 -0.03
C GLY A 81 -22.02 19.36 0.20
N ALA A 82 -21.73 18.90 1.41
CA ALA A 82 -20.61 18.01 1.65
C ALA A 82 -20.86 16.62 1.07
N LEU A 83 -19.82 15.99 0.52
CA LEU A 83 -19.85 14.58 0.19
C LEU A 83 -19.80 13.77 1.49
N VAL A 84 -20.85 13.04 1.79
CA VAL A 84 -20.95 12.22 3.02
C VAL A 84 -20.79 10.74 2.71
N PRO A 85 -20.28 9.91 3.65
CA PRO A 85 -20.19 8.48 3.45
C PRO A 85 -21.57 7.84 3.34
N PRO A 86 -21.73 6.72 2.61
CA PRO A 86 -22.86 5.83 2.77
C PRO A 86 -22.93 5.28 4.21
N ARG A 87 -24.14 5.04 4.72
CA ARG A 87 -24.32 4.64 6.13
C ARG A 87 -23.59 3.35 6.54
N HIS A 88 -23.43 2.41 5.61
CA HIS A 88 -22.76 1.12 5.88
C HIS A 88 -21.25 1.25 6.13
N LEU A 89 -20.62 2.36 5.76
CA LEU A 89 -19.21 2.65 6.05
C LEU A 89 -18.99 3.14 7.51
N VAL A 90 -20.06 3.41 8.25
CA VAL A 90 -19.98 3.69 9.69
C VAL A 90 -20.29 2.38 10.40
N LEU A 91 -19.26 1.71 10.85
CA LEU A 91 -19.29 0.36 11.38
C LEU A 91 -19.81 0.33 12.82
N ASN A 92 -20.43 -0.79 13.19
CA ASN A 92 -20.82 -1.08 14.56
C ASN A 92 -19.69 -1.78 15.33
N ASP A 93 -19.86 -1.90 16.66
CA ASP A 93 -18.83 -2.47 17.56
C ASP A 93 -18.46 -3.91 17.21
N GLU A 94 -19.40 -4.74 16.73
CA GLU A 94 -19.14 -6.12 16.32
C GLU A 94 -18.26 -6.19 15.07
N GLN A 95 -18.54 -5.34 14.08
CA GLN A 95 -17.74 -5.23 12.86
C GLN A 95 -16.34 -4.72 13.17
N ILE A 96 -16.22 -3.67 13.99
CA ILE A 96 -14.94 -3.14 14.45
C ILE A 96 -14.13 -4.23 15.20
N ALA A 97 -14.78 -4.97 16.10
CA ALA A 97 -14.13 -6.07 16.82
C ALA A 97 -13.65 -7.18 15.87
N GLY A 98 -14.40 -7.46 14.80
CA GLY A 98 -13.99 -8.39 13.75
C GLY A 98 -12.75 -7.93 13.01
N ILE A 99 -12.70 -6.66 12.60
CA ILE A 99 -11.54 -6.07 11.92
C ILE A 99 -10.31 -6.04 12.83
N ARG A 100 -10.48 -5.77 14.13
CA ARG A 100 -9.36 -5.86 15.11
C ARG A 100 -8.75 -7.27 15.16
N ARG A 101 -9.57 -8.32 15.19
CA ARG A 101 -9.05 -9.71 15.15
C ARG A 101 -8.32 -10.02 13.86
N SER A 102 -8.77 -9.48 12.74
CA SER A 102 -8.03 -9.57 11.48
C SER A 102 -6.70 -8.81 11.54
N GLY A 103 -6.71 -7.60 12.11
CA GLY A 103 -5.53 -6.76 12.31
C GLY A 103 -4.48 -7.39 13.23
N GLU A 104 -4.90 -8.13 14.26
CA GLU A 104 -3.98 -8.88 15.13
C GLU A 104 -3.21 -9.95 14.34
N VAL A 105 -3.86 -10.69 13.45
CA VAL A 105 -3.19 -11.68 12.58
C VAL A 105 -2.26 -10.98 11.60
N ASN A 106 -2.73 -9.91 10.96
CA ASN A 106 -1.96 -9.12 10.01
C ASN A 106 -0.66 -8.58 10.64
N THR A 107 -0.76 -7.95 11.82
CA THR A 107 0.40 -7.48 12.59
C THR A 107 1.36 -8.61 12.92
N GLY A 108 0.85 -9.75 13.38
CA GLY A 108 1.66 -10.93 13.69
C GLY A 108 2.44 -11.48 12.51
N VAL A 109 1.85 -11.43 11.29
CA VAL A 109 2.56 -11.76 10.04
C VAL A 109 3.73 -10.82 9.81
N LEU A 110 3.50 -9.51 9.89
CA LEU A 110 4.57 -8.51 9.68
C LEU A 110 5.68 -8.61 10.73
N ASP A 111 5.34 -8.91 11.98
CA ASP A 111 6.32 -9.18 13.05
C ASP A 111 7.14 -10.44 12.76
N LEU A 112 6.51 -11.50 12.23
CA LEU A 112 7.23 -12.70 11.80
C LEU A 112 8.20 -12.40 10.67
N VAL A 113 7.76 -11.64 9.66
CA VAL A 113 8.60 -11.23 8.53
C VAL A 113 9.80 -10.42 9.04
N GLU A 114 9.58 -9.43 9.92
CA GLU A 114 10.64 -8.61 10.51
C GLU A 114 11.73 -9.45 11.17
N ASN A 115 11.34 -10.52 11.89
CA ASN A 115 12.27 -11.43 12.57
C ASN A 115 13.00 -12.41 11.65
N LYS A 116 12.55 -12.57 10.39
CA LYS A 116 13.08 -13.58 9.47
C LYS A 116 13.77 -13.00 8.24
N ILE A 117 13.33 -11.82 7.78
CA ILE A 117 13.79 -11.22 6.54
C ILE A 117 15.29 -10.91 6.60
N ARG A 118 16.01 -11.26 5.53
CA ARG A 118 17.47 -11.07 5.42
C ARG A 118 17.94 -11.18 3.98
N ALA A 119 19.15 -10.72 3.71
CA ALA A 119 19.83 -10.97 2.44
C ALA A 119 19.92 -12.49 2.15
N GLY A 120 19.77 -12.83 0.88
CA GLY A 120 19.75 -14.22 0.38
C GLY A 120 18.39 -14.90 0.43
N MET A 121 17.36 -14.32 1.07
CA MET A 121 15.99 -14.82 0.95
C MET A 121 15.40 -14.45 -0.40
N THR A 122 14.59 -15.34 -0.97
CA THR A 122 13.73 -15.01 -2.11
C THR A 122 12.43 -14.35 -1.63
N THR A 123 11.79 -13.56 -2.50
CA THR A 123 10.46 -13.01 -2.19
C THR A 123 9.39 -14.12 -2.14
N ALA A 124 9.59 -15.25 -2.81
CA ALA A 124 8.75 -16.45 -2.66
C ALA A 124 8.84 -17.08 -1.26
N GLU A 125 10.00 -17.04 -0.60
CA GLU A 125 10.14 -17.48 0.79
C GLU A 125 9.35 -16.56 1.74
N ILE A 126 9.28 -15.25 1.45
CA ILE A 126 8.43 -14.31 2.20
C ILE A 126 6.95 -14.64 1.98
N ASP A 127 6.51 -14.87 0.74
CA ASP A 127 5.15 -15.30 0.41
C ASP A 127 4.75 -16.56 1.20
N LYS A 128 5.66 -17.54 1.27
CA LYS A 128 5.44 -18.75 2.06
C LYS A 128 5.28 -18.49 3.55
N LEU A 129 6.11 -17.62 4.14
CA LEU A 129 5.99 -17.23 5.56
C LEU A 129 4.64 -16.58 5.83
N VAL A 130 4.21 -15.67 4.97
CA VAL A 130 2.91 -14.98 5.08
C VAL A 130 1.76 -15.97 4.97
N TYR A 131 1.77 -16.85 3.97
CA TYR A 131 0.75 -17.86 3.76
C TYR A 131 0.63 -18.81 4.95
N ASP A 132 1.75 -19.39 5.39
CA ASP A 132 1.78 -20.36 6.47
C ASP A 132 1.24 -19.74 7.77
N TYR A 133 1.76 -18.59 8.19
CA TYR A 133 1.33 -17.93 9.41
C TYR A 133 -0.16 -17.55 9.36
N THR A 134 -0.61 -16.95 8.28
CA THR A 134 -2.00 -16.52 8.12
C THR A 134 -2.97 -17.71 8.23
N THR A 135 -2.65 -18.81 7.53
CA THR A 135 -3.50 -20.02 7.54
C THR A 135 -3.45 -20.77 8.88
N GLU A 136 -2.31 -20.85 9.53
CA GLU A 136 -2.14 -21.41 10.88
C GLU A 136 -2.98 -20.68 11.93
N HIS A 137 -3.21 -19.37 11.73
CA HIS A 137 -4.07 -18.56 12.60
C HIS A 137 -5.54 -18.56 12.17
N GLY A 138 -5.93 -19.48 11.25
CA GLY A 138 -7.30 -19.64 10.77
C GLY A 138 -7.81 -18.40 10.03
N ALA A 139 -6.92 -17.71 9.31
CA ALA A 139 -7.22 -16.57 8.45
C ALA A 139 -6.85 -16.91 7.00
N ILE A 140 -7.16 -16.01 6.08
CA ILE A 140 -6.92 -16.17 4.64
C ILE A 140 -6.13 -14.95 4.17
N PRO A 141 -5.01 -15.13 3.39
CA PRO A 141 -4.36 -14.02 2.71
C PRO A 141 -5.31 -13.39 1.68
N ALA A 142 -5.66 -12.13 1.87
CA ALA A 142 -6.65 -11.46 1.02
C ALA A 142 -6.20 -11.27 -0.44
N PRO A 143 -4.90 -11.05 -0.75
CA PRO A 143 -4.44 -10.88 -2.12
C PRO A 143 -4.54 -12.16 -2.96
N LEU A 144 -4.47 -13.34 -2.34
CA LEU A 144 -4.43 -14.61 -3.06
C LEU A 144 -5.69 -14.85 -3.89
N ASN A 145 -5.52 -14.88 -5.21
CA ASN A 145 -6.58 -14.97 -6.22
C ASN A 145 -7.50 -13.74 -6.33
N TYR A 146 -7.23 -12.66 -5.60
CA TYR A 146 -8.00 -11.42 -5.75
C TYR A 146 -7.74 -10.81 -7.13
N GLU A 147 -8.77 -10.69 -7.95
CA GLU A 147 -8.71 -10.22 -9.35
C GLU A 147 -7.62 -10.93 -10.19
N GLY A 148 -7.23 -12.14 -9.79
CA GLY A 148 -6.20 -12.95 -10.47
C GLY A 148 -4.77 -12.77 -9.94
N PHE A 149 -4.55 -12.01 -8.86
CA PHE A 149 -3.24 -11.92 -8.21
C PHE A 149 -2.79 -13.30 -7.69
N PRO A 150 -1.57 -13.77 -8.01
CA PRO A 150 -1.23 -15.19 -7.83
C PRO A 150 -0.60 -15.54 -6.47
N LYS A 151 -0.41 -14.57 -5.56
CA LYS A 151 0.38 -14.70 -4.34
C LYS A 151 -0.36 -14.21 -3.10
N SER A 152 0.18 -14.51 -1.92
CA SER A 152 -0.44 -14.21 -0.62
C SER A 152 -0.07 -12.83 -0.08
N VAL A 153 0.89 -12.17 -0.69
CA VAL A 153 1.49 -10.92 -0.24
C VAL A 153 2.05 -10.18 -1.45
N CYS A 154 2.14 -8.85 -1.39
CA CYS A 154 2.93 -8.09 -2.34
C CYS A 154 4.32 -7.81 -1.76
N THR A 155 5.36 -7.93 -2.60
CA THR A 155 6.76 -7.64 -2.24
C THR A 155 7.35 -6.67 -3.24
N SER A 156 7.75 -5.48 -2.78
CA SER A 156 8.14 -4.37 -3.66
C SER A 156 9.53 -3.88 -3.29
N ILE A 157 10.53 -4.20 -4.12
CA ILE A 157 11.95 -3.94 -3.86
C ILE A 157 12.40 -2.69 -4.63
N ASN A 158 13.08 -1.77 -3.95
CA ASN A 158 13.73 -0.59 -4.49
C ASN A 158 12.83 0.27 -5.39
N GLU A 159 12.96 0.20 -6.72
CA GLU A 159 12.17 0.94 -7.71
C GLU A 159 10.74 0.43 -7.90
N VAL A 160 10.41 -0.74 -7.34
CA VAL A 160 9.03 -1.23 -7.31
C VAL A 160 8.25 -0.46 -6.26
N VAL A 161 7.16 0.18 -6.68
CA VAL A 161 6.32 1.04 -5.84
C VAL A 161 5.38 0.21 -4.98
N CYS A 162 4.62 -0.71 -5.63
CA CYS A 162 3.69 -1.62 -4.98
C CYS A 162 3.32 -2.79 -5.91
N HIS A 163 2.54 -3.75 -5.40
CA HIS A 163 1.99 -4.90 -6.12
C HIS A 163 3.05 -5.80 -6.76
N GLY A 164 4.30 -5.77 -6.31
CA GLY A 164 5.33 -6.71 -6.77
C GLY A 164 4.92 -8.15 -6.44
N ILE A 165 5.05 -9.05 -7.43
CA ILE A 165 4.66 -10.45 -7.31
C ILE A 165 5.84 -11.27 -6.79
N PRO A 166 5.74 -11.91 -5.61
CA PRO A 166 6.77 -12.80 -5.07
C PRO A 166 7.26 -13.86 -6.05
N SER A 167 8.59 -14.03 -6.17
CA SER A 167 9.25 -14.94 -7.11
C SER A 167 10.45 -15.66 -6.49
N GLU A 168 10.72 -16.88 -6.93
CA GLU A 168 11.95 -17.61 -6.62
C GLU A 168 13.20 -16.98 -7.26
N ASP A 169 13.02 -16.23 -8.35
CA ASP A 169 14.10 -15.57 -9.08
C ASP A 169 14.46 -14.20 -8.49
N GLU A 170 13.68 -13.69 -7.53
CA GLU A 170 13.88 -12.39 -6.90
C GLU A 170 14.46 -12.57 -5.51
N VAL A 171 15.79 -12.44 -5.41
CA VAL A 171 16.58 -12.64 -4.17
C VAL A 171 16.92 -11.29 -3.56
N LEU A 172 16.68 -11.13 -2.25
CA LEU A 172 17.07 -9.95 -1.49
C LEU A 172 18.58 -9.81 -1.38
N GLU A 173 19.11 -8.64 -1.68
CA GLU A 173 20.52 -8.31 -1.60
C GLU A 173 20.79 -7.32 -0.44
N GLU A 174 22.01 -7.34 0.07
CA GLU A 174 22.48 -6.32 1.03
C GLU A 174 22.30 -4.91 0.43
N GLY A 175 21.65 -4.01 1.15
CA GLY A 175 21.36 -2.65 0.71
C GLY A 175 20.01 -2.46 0.00
N ASP A 176 19.23 -3.51 -0.18
CA ASP A 176 17.85 -3.37 -0.67
C ASP A 176 16.96 -2.74 0.41
N ILE A 177 15.95 -2.02 -0.05
CA ILE A 177 14.76 -1.67 0.71
C ILE A 177 13.59 -2.41 0.10
N ILE A 178 12.72 -2.99 0.93
CA ILE A 178 11.56 -3.75 0.46
C ILE A 178 10.33 -3.36 1.26
N ASN A 179 9.22 -3.12 0.57
CA ASN A 179 7.89 -3.11 1.16
C ASN A 179 7.32 -4.53 1.15
N VAL A 180 6.79 -4.97 2.28
CA VAL A 180 6.01 -6.20 2.41
C VAL A 180 4.61 -5.79 2.82
N ASP A 181 3.64 -6.06 1.95
CA ASP A 181 2.27 -5.60 2.04
C ASP A 181 1.35 -6.80 2.23
N VAL A 182 0.74 -6.85 3.42
CA VAL A 182 -0.02 -7.98 3.94
C VAL A 182 -1.46 -7.58 4.17
N SER A 183 -2.37 -8.23 3.46
CA SER A 183 -3.81 -8.10 3.70
C SER A 183 -4.38 -9.42 4.18
N THR A 184 -5.24 -9.38 5.19
CA THR A 184 -5.74 -10.57 5.91
C THR A 184 -7.26 -10.58 5.97
N ILE A 185 -7.87 -11.76 5.80
CA ILE A 185 -9.28 -12.01 6.05
C ILE A 185 -9.41 -12.94 7.26
N LYS A 186 -10.05 -12.46 8.33
CA LYS A 186 -10.37 -13.26 9.51
C LYS A 186 -11.86 -13.18 9.82
N ASP A 187 -12.54 -14.34 9.89
CA ASP A 187 -13.98 -14.41 10.15
C ASP A 187 -14.84 -13.54 9.21
N GLY A 188 -14.38 -13.34 7.96
CA GLY A 188 -15.02 -12.48 6.96
C GLY A 188 -14.72 -10.99 7.08
N PHE A 189 -13.81 -10.58 7.97
CA PHE A 189 -13.36 -9.19 8.11
C PHE A 189 -11.96 -9.00 7.56
N PHE A 190 -11.73 -7.87 6.88
CA PHE A 190 -10.48 -7.53 6.23
C PHE A 190 -9.65 -6.57 7.08
N SER A 191 -8.34 -6.71 7.00
CA SER A 191 -7.35 -5.75 7.49
C SER A 191 -6.19 -5.67 6.53
N ASP A 192 -5.51 -4.52 6.48
CA ASP A 192 -4.43 -4.23 5.55
C ASP A 192 -3.33 -3.44 6.21
N ALA A 193 -2.08 -3.80 5.95
CA ALA A 193 -0.91 -3.05 6.40
C ALA A 193 0.35 -3.44 5.64
N SER A 194 1.24 -2.47 5.45
CA SER A 194 2.55 -2.74 4.90
C SER A 194 3.67 -2.11 5.72
N ARG A 195 4.84 -2.77 5.71
CA ARG A 195 6.06 -2.25 6.35
C ARG A 195 7.22 -2.24 5.37
N MET A 196 8.10 -1.24 5.54
CA MET A 196 9.40 -1.21 4.90
C MET A 196 10.45 -1.93 5.73
N PHE A 197 11.27 -2.73 5.07
CA PHE A 197 12.43 -3.38 5.65
C PHE A 197 13.70 -2.95 4.91
N ILE A 198 14.77 -2.72 5.64
CA ILE A 198 16.11 -2.44 5.10
C ILE A 198 16.93 -3.70 5.25
N ILE A 199 17.45 -4.23 4.15
CA ILE A 199 18.22 -5.46 4.15
C ILE A 199 19.69 -5.16 4.41
N GLY A 200 20.11 -5.46 5.63
CA GLY A 200 21.48 -5.16 6.07
C GLY A 200 21.80 -3.67 6.10
N ARG A 201 22.90 -3.25 5.45
CA ARG A 201 23.32 -1.85 5.35
C ARG A 201 22.93 -1.28 4.01
N THR A 202 22.27 -0.12 4.00
CA THR A 202 21.89 0.58 2.78
C THR A 202 22.48 1.98 2.71
N THR A 203 22.14 2.74 1.68
CA THR A 203 22.64 4.12 1.53
C THR A 203 21.84 5.09 2.41
N PRO A 204 22.44 6.20 2.88
CA PRO A 204 21.72 7.21 3.66
C PRO A 204 20.48 7.78 2.95
N GLU A 205 20.48 7.81 1.62
CA GLU A 205 19.37 8.29 0.80
C GLU A 205 18.17 7.34 0.91
N LYS A 206 18.41 6.01 0.83
CA LYS A 206 17.36 4.99 1.01
C LYS A 206 16.83 4.96 2.45
N GLU A 207 17.72 5.00 3.46
CA GLU A 207 17.31 5.10 4.87
C GLU A 207 16.42 6.33 5.11
N ARG A 208 16.82 7.47 4.54
CA ARG A 208 16.05 8.71 4.64
C ARG A 208 14.70 8.59 3.94
N LEU A 209 14.62 7.96 2.76
CA LEU A 209 13.36 7.72 2.04
C LEU A 209 12.40 6.89 2.90
N VAL A 210 12.85 5.74 3.41
CA VAL A 210 12.05 4.85 4.27
C VAL A 210 11.51 5.60 5.49
N ARG A 211 12.36 6.36 6.18
CA ARG A 211 11.98 7.16 7.35
C ARG A 211 10.98 8.26 7.01
N VAL A 212 11.22 9.05 5.96
CA VAL A 212 10.32 10.14 5.57
C VAL A 212 8.97 9.61 5.09
N THR A 213 8.93 8.43 4.48
CA THR A 213 7.68 7.79 4.10
C THR A 213 6.85 7.39 5.33
N LYS A 214 7.50 6.86 6.38
CA LYS A 214 6.83 6.60 7.66
C LYS A 214 6.31 7.89 8.29
N GLU A 215 7.12 8.95 8.29
CA GLU A 215 6.70 10.28 8.74
C GLU A 215 5.48 10.80 7.94
N CYS A 216 5.40 10.51 6.63
CA CYS A 216 4.24 10.86 5.79
C CYS A 216 2.97 10.15 6.26
N LEU A 217 3.03 8.85 6.57
CA LEU A 217 1.92 8.09 7.14
C LEU A 217 1.45 8.71 8.48
N GLU A 218 2.38 8.93 9.40
CA GLU A 218 2.10 9.49 10.74
C GLU A 218 1.49 10.89 10.66
N ILE A 219 2.01 11.75 9.79
CA ILE A 219 1.50 13.12 9.56
C ILE A 219 0.13 13.07 8.89
N GLY A 220 -0.09 12.14 7.94
CA GLY A 220 -1.39 11.91 7.33
C GLY A 220 -2.45 11.53 8.37
N ALA A 221 -2.14 10.56 9.22
CA ALA A 221 -3.01 10.13 10.31
C ALA A 221 -3.28 11.26 11.33
N ALA A 222 -2.25 12.03 11.71
CA ALA A 222 -2.39 13.16 12.64
C ALA A 222 -3.23 14.32 12.06
N ALA A 223 -3.34 14.43 10.73
CA ALA A 223 -4.19 15.44 10.07
C ALA A 223 -5.68 15.09 10.15
N VAL A 224 -6.04 13.84 10.39
CA VAL A 224 -7.44 13.39 10.49
C VAL A 224 -8.08 13.95 11.74
N LYS A 225 -9.27 14.50 11.55
CA LYS A 225 -10.14 14.95 12.65
C LYS A 225 -11.53 14.34 12.48
N PRO A 226 -12.16 13.91 13.57
CA PRO A 226 -13.58 13.54 13.54
C PRO A 226 -14.40 14.69 12.94
N TRP A 227 -15.23 14.38 11.93
CA TRP A 227 -16.04 15.36 11.20
C TRP A 227 -15.22 16.29 10.28
N GLY A 228 -13.93 16.00 10.05
CA GLY A 228 -13.10 16.60 9.00
C GLY A 228 -13.31 15.93 7.64
N PHE A 229 -12.33 16.04 6.75
CA PHE A 229 -12.45 15.53 5.38
C PHE A 229 -11.22 14.74 4.97
N VAL A 230 -11.42 13.73 4.11
CA VAL A 230 -10.34 12.87 3.58
C VAL A 230 -9.22 13.69 2.93
N GLY A 231 -9.56 14.79 2.23
CA GLY A 231 -8.57 15.61 1.52
C GLY A 231 -7.53 16.29 2.42
N ASP A 232 -7.76 16.37 3.74
CA ASP A 232 -6.76 16.90 4.68
C ASP A 232 -5.56 15.97 4.83
N ILE A 233 -5.75 14.65 4.65
CA ILE A 233 -4.70 13.62 4.71
C ILE A 233 -3.66 13.88 3.61
N GLY A 234 -4.08 13.85 2.35
CA GLY A 234 -3.18 14.03 1.21
C GLY A 234 -2.51 15.39 1.16
N LYS A 235 -3.20 16.44 1.62
CA LYS A 235 -2.62 17.77 1.76
C LYS A 235 -1.46 17.81 2.76
N ALA A 236 -1.58 17.10 3.88
CA ALA A 236 -0.55 17.03 4.91
C ALA A 236 0.65 16.21 4.43
N ILE A 237 0.39 15.04 3.84
CA ILE A 237 1.40 14.13 3.29
C ILE A 237 2.21 14.82 2.18
N GLU A 238 1.56 15.34 1.14
CA GLU A 238 2.27 15.97 0.02
C GLU A 238 3.14 17.16 0.47
N LYS A 239 2.66 17.93 1.43
CA LYS A 239 3.43 19.04 2.00
C LYS A 239 4.72 18.56 2.66
N HIS A 240 4.66 17.43 3.40
CA HIS A 240 5.83 16.85 4.08
C HIS A 240 6.80 16.22 3.07
N ALA A 241 6.30 15.39 2.15
CA ALA A 241 7.09 14.78 1.10
C ALA A 241 7.88 15.82 0.28
N LYS A 242 7.20 16.87 -0.20
CA LYS A 242 7.83 17.97 -0.97
C LYS A 242 8.89 18.74 -0.18
N ARG A 243 8.70 18.98 1.13
CA ARG A 243 9.70 19.62 1.98
C ARG A 243 10.98 18.80 2.11
N ASN A 244 10.84 17.48 1.98
CA ASN A 244 11.95 16.54 2.01
C ASN A 244 12.57 16.27 0.62
N GLY A 245 12.03 16.88 -0.45
CA GLY A 245 12.54 16.73 -1.82
C GLY A 245 12.02 15.49 -2.53
N TYR A 246 10.95 14.86 -2.02
CA TYR A 246 10.34 13.65 -2.57
C TYR A 246 9.03 13.92 -3.30
N SER A 247 8.61 12.96 -4.12
CA SER A 247 7.37 12.98 -4.89
C SER A 247 6.35 11.97 -4.34
N VAL A 248 5.06 12.31 -4.42
CA VAL A 248 3.96 11.42 -4.04
C VAL A 248 3.35 10.83 -5.29
N VAL A 249 3.17 9.50 -5.33
CA VAL A 249 2.45 8.78 -6.38
C VAL A 249 0.99 9.21 -6.38
N ARG A 250 0.36 9.30 -7.58
CA ARG A 250 -1.01 9.81 -7.73
C ARG A 250 -1.96 8.84 -8.42
N GLU A 251 -1.43 7.79 -8.98
CA GLU A 251 -2.14 6.76 -9.73
C GLU A 251 -2.86 5.77 -8.80
N LEU A 252 -2.43 5.74 -7.54
CA LEU A 252 -2.87 4.85 -6.48
C LEU A 252 -3.26 5.67 -5.24
N CYS A 253 -4.10 5.09 -4.38
CA CYS A 253 -4.61 5.74 -3.18
C CYS A 253 -4.91 4.69 -2.11
N GLY A 254 -5.04 5.12 -0.86
CA GLY A 254 -5.63 4.33 0.21
C GLY A 254 -7.14 4.19 0.04
N HIS A 255 -7.74 3.35 0.84
CA HIS A 255 -9.14 2.93 0.65
C HIS A 255 -9.82 2.58 1.98
N GLY A 256 -11.15 2.56 1.98
CA GLY A 256 -11.90 1.91 3.05
C GLY A 256 -11.62 0.41 3.04
N VAL A 257 -11.57 -0.21 4.22
CA VAL A 257 -11.30 -1.63 4.39
C VAL A 257 -12.06 -2.15 5.60
N GLY A 258 -12.44 -3.42 5.55
CA GLY A 258 -13.07 -4.07 6.71
C GLY A 258 -14.18 -5.03 6.36
N LEU A 259 -15.22 -4.60 5.69
CA LEU A 259 -16.28 -5.48 5.20
C LEU A 259 -15.99 -6.01 3.80
N GLU A 260 -15.27 -5.21 3.02
CA GLU A 260 -14.71 -5.57 1.73
C GLU A 260 -13.22 -5.28 1.74
N PHE A 261 -12.47 -5.85 0.79
CA PHE A 261 -11.04 -5.60 0.67
C PHE A 261 -10.78 -4.12 0.31
N HIS A 262 -11.49 -3.61 -0.70
CA HIS A 262 -11.42 -2.23 -1.13
C HIS A 262 -12.82 -1.62 -1.19
N GLU A 263 -13.06 -0.59 -0.37
CA GLU A 263 -14.32 0.15 -0.35
C GLU A 263 -14.07 1.67 -0.24
N ASP A 264 -15.12 2.47 -0.31
CA ASP A 264 -15.01 3.92 -0.04
C ASP A 264 -14.59 4.18 1.43
N PRO A 265 -13.82 5.24 1.74
CA PRO A 265 -13.41 6.31 0.82
C PRO A 265 -12.12 5.98 0.05
N GLU A 266 -11.94 6.57 -1.13
CA GLU A 266 -10.61 6.73 -1.71
C GLU A 266 -9.82 7.76 -0.88
N VAL A 267 -8.61 7.38 -0.42
CA VAL A 267 -7.73 8.22 0.41
C VAL A 267 -6.53 8.66 -0.40
N GLU A 268 -6.66 9.78 -1.09
CA GLU A 268 -5.56 10.34 -1.89
C GLU A 268 -4.43 10.86 -0.99
N HIS A 269 -3.17 10.50 -1.30
CA HIS A 269 -2.00 10.91 -0.53
C HIS A 269 -1.37 12.23 -0.99
N TYR A 270 -2.01 12.93 -1.94
CA TYR A 270 -1.60 14.23 -2.46
C TYR A 270 -2.74 15.25 -2.37
N ASN A 271 -2.42 16.53 -2.49
CA ASN A 271 -3.41 17.60 -2.41
C ASN A 271 -4.24 17.68 -3.72
N THR A 272 -5.45 17.17 -3.67
CA THR A 272 -6.42 17.26 -4.77
C THR A 272 -7.08 18.63 -4.91
N HIS A 273 -6.83 19.55 -3.96
CA HIS A 273 -7.55 20.83 -3.81
C HIS A 273 -9.07 20.67 -3.57
N LYS A 274 -9.50 19.48 -3.13
CA LYS A 274 -10.89 19.15 -2.76
C LYS A 274 -10.94 18.66 -1.33
N ASN A 275 -12.08 18.86 -0.68
CA ASN A 275 -12.29 18.31 0.66
C ASN A 275 -12.39 16.77 0.65
N GLY A 276 -12.94 16.19 -0.42
CA GLY A 276 -13.24 14.75 -0.44
C GLY A 276 -14.44 14.39 0.43
N MET A 277 -14.50 13.15 0.88
CA MET A 277 -15.58 12.61 1.72
C MET A 277 -15.44 13.10 3.18
N LEU A 278 -16.58 13.38 3.80
CA LEU A 278 -16.67 13.65 5.24
C LEU A 278 -16.23 12.42 6.03
N LEU A 279 -15.35 12.60 6.99
CA LEU A 279 -14.89 11.56 7.91
C LEU A 279 -15.80 11.51 9.13
N VAL A 280 -16.48 10.37 9.28
CA VAL A 280 -17.46 10.13 10.34
C VAL A 280 -16.90 9.08 11.30
N PRO A 281 -16.94 9.30 12.63
CA PRO A 281 -16.53 8.27 13.59
C PRO A 281 -17.22 6.93 13.35
N GLY A 282 -16.45 5.83 13.43
CA GLY A 282 -16.86 4.49 13.04
C GLY A 282 -16.41 4.07 11.64
N MET A 283 -15.80 4.96 10.84
CA MET A 283 -15.19 4.60 9.56
C MET A 283 -13.83 3.95 9.78
N VAL A 284 -13.53 2.95 8.94
CA VAL A 284 -12.24 2.25 8.87
C VAL A 284 -11.67 2.41 7.46
N PHE A 285 -10.40 2.77 7.35
CA PHE A 285 -9.71 2.99 6.07
C PHE A 285 -8.19 2.91 6.23
N THR A 286 -7.48 2.71 5.11
CA THR A 286 -6.03 2.72 5.05
C THR A 286 -5.48 4.13 4.84
N ILE A 287 -4.27 4.36 5.33
CA ILE A 287 -3.39 5.44 4.88
C ILE A 287 -2.07 4.77 4.51
N GLU A 288 -1.65 4.91 3.26
CA GLU A 288 -0.59 4.11 2.64
C GLU A 288 0.24 4.95 1.64
N PRO A 289 0.88 6.04 2.07
CA PRO A 289 1.59 6.92 1.14
C PRO A 289 2.73 6.20 0.42
N MET A 290 2.68 6.21 -0.91
CA MET A 290 3.76 5.78 -1.79
C MET A 290 4.61 7.01 -2.17
N ILE A 291 5.88 7.00 -1.74
CA ILE A 291 6.80 8.14 -1.86
C ILE A 291 7.99 7.74 -2.72
N ASN A 292 8.18 8.46 -3.85
CA ASN A 292 9.28 8.23 -4.76
C ASN A 292 10.47 9.15 -4.44
N MET A 293 11.68 8.60 -4.50
CA MET A 293 12.92 9.36 -4.35
C MET A 293 13.07 10.40 -5.47
N GLY A 294 12.61 10.09 -6.67
CA GLY A 294 12.69 10.93 -7.85
C GLY A 294 11.33 11.51 -8.27
N LYS A 295 10.97 11.29 -9.53
CA LYS A 295 9.70 11.75 -10.10
C LYS A 295 8.53 10.91 -9.58
N ARG A 296 7.33 11.48 -9.64
CA ARG A 296 6.10 10.81 -9.20
C ARG A 296 5.55 9.78 -10.20
N ASP A 297 6.00 9.87 -11.46
CA ASP A 297 5.42 9.12 -12.57
C ASP A 297 5.80 7.64 -12.45
N VAL A 298 4.82 6.78 -12.67
CA VAL A 298 4.92 5.33 -12.51
C VAL A 298 4.25 4.62 -13.69
N PHE A 299 4.60 3.36 -13.91
CA PHE A 299 3.95 2.51 -14.90
C PHE A 299 3.70 1.11 -14.33
N ILE A 300 2.75 0.39 -14.90
CA ILE A 300 2.48 -1.02 -14.59
C ILE A 300 3.31 -1.89 -15.54
N ASP A 301 4.00 -2.91 -15.02
CA ASP A 301 4.71 -3.87 -15.86
C ASP A 301 3.69 -4.67 -16.70
N GLU A 302 3.76 -4.50 -18.01
CA GLU A 302 2.85 -5.17 -18.94
C GLU A 302 3.05 -6.69 -18.98
N ALA A 303 4.18 -7.19 -18.48
CA ALA A 303 4.46 -8.63 -18.47
C ALA A 303 3.63 -9.40 -17.45
N ASP A 304 3.32 -8.77 -16.32
CA ASP A 304 2.53 -9.38 -15.24
C ASP A 304 1.19 -8.67 -15.00
N GLY A 305 1.06 -7.41 -15.45
CA GLY A 305 -0.15 -6.61 -15.31
C GLY A 305 -0.42 -6.08 -13.89
N TRP A 306 0.51 -6.26 -12.94
CA TRP A 306 0.37 -5.90 -11.54
C TRP A 306 1.47 -4.97 -11.01
N THR A 307 2.74 -5.36 -11.21
CA THR A 307 3.88 -4.67 -10.62
C THR A 307 3.95 -3.21 -11.07
N VAL A 308 3.89 -2.30 -10.12
CA VAL A 308 4.01 -0.84 -10.35
C VAL A 308 5.45 -0.42 -10.10
N VAL A 309 6.06 0.28 -11.08
CA VAL A 309 7.47 0.66 -11.06
C VAL A 309 7.62 2.16 -11.31
N THR A 310 8.63 2.80 -10.70
CA THR A 310 8.97 4.20 -10.99
C THR A 310 9.51 4.37 -12.41
N GLU A 311 9.08 5.42 -13.14
CA GLU A 311 9.56 5.65 -14.51
C GLU A 311 11.06 6.01 -14.59
N ASP A 312 11.61 6.58 -13.53
CA ASP A 312 13.02 7.01 -13.46
C ASP A 312 13.96 5.99 -12.82
N GLU A 313 13.45 4.79 -12.50
CA GLU A 313 14.20 3.68 -11.88
C GLU A 313 14.82 4.06 -10.52
N LEU A 314 14.35 5.14 -9.87
CA LEU A 314 14.77 5.52 -8.52
C LEU A 314 13.90 4.83 -7.46
N PRO A 315 14.43 4.59 -6.25
CA PRO A 315 13.68 3.91 -5.20
C PRO A 315 12.37 4.59 -4.82
N SER A 316 11.38 3.76 -4.48
CA SER A 316 10.13 4.12 -3.83
C SER A 316 10.02 3.46 -2.46
N ALA A 317 9.20 4.00 -1.58
CA ALA A 317 8.86 3.40 -0.30
C ALA A 317 7.37 3.61 0.01
N GLN A 318 6.78 2.65 0.72
CA GLN A 318 5.40 2.69 1.19
C GLN A 318 5.34 2.21 2.64
N TRP A 319 4.53 2.86 3.45
CA TRP A 319 4.10 2.39 4.77
C TRP A 319 2.59 2.46 4.84
N GLU A 320 1.98 1.48 5.48
CA GLU A 320 0.53 1.41 5.56
C GLU A 320 0.05 0.91 6.90
N HIS A 321 -1.07 1.48 7.35
CA HIS A 321 -1.87 0.96 8.43
C HIS A 321 -3.36 1.07 8.13
N THR A 322 -4.13 0.12 8.66
CA THR A 322 -5.59 0.26 8.82
C THR A 322 -5.89 1.10 10.07
N PHE A 323 -6.73 2.10 9.90
CA PHE A 323 -7.14 3.02 10.96
C PHE A 323 -8.64 2.98 11.19
N LEU A 324 -9.04 3.04 12.45
CA LEU A 324 -10.41 3.36 12.87
C LEU A 324 -10.49 4.82 13.27
N LEU A 325 -11.44 5.55 12.70
CA LEU A 325 -11.77 6.89 13.18
C LEU A 325 -12.74 6.79 14.36
N THR A 326 -12.33 7.29 15.52
CA THR A 326 -13.14 7.41 16.73
C THR A 326 -13.59 8.86 16.96
N GLU A 327 -14.47 9.12 17.94
CA GLU A 327 -14.81 10.50 18.36
C GLU A 327 -13.59 11.26 18.94
N ASN A 328 -12.55 10.55 19.38
CA ASN A 328 -11.35 11.13 20.00
C ASN A 328 -10.16 11.25 19.05
N GLY A 329 -10.27 10.79 17.79
CA GLY A 329 -9.22 10.75 16.80
C GLY A 329 -9.00 9.36 16.20
N MET A 330 -7.84 9.17 15.59
CA MET A 330 -7.48 7.91 14.92
C MET A 330 -6.96 6.86 15.90
N GLU A 331 -7.38 5.63 15.68
CA GLU A 331 -6.83 4.43 16.33
C GLU A 331 -6.22 3.53 15.25
N ILE A 332 -5.02 3.00 15.49
CA ILE A 332 -4.36 2.06 14.58
C ILE A 332 -4.88 0.65 14.89
N LEU A 333 -5.36 -0.05 13.86
CA LEU A 333 -5.83 -1.45 13.98
C LEU A 333 -4.79 -2.48 13.53
N THR A 334 -3.77 -2.04 12.78
CA THR A 334 -2.64 -2.84 12.31
C THR A 334 -1.34 -2.09 12.56
N TYR A 335 -0.30 -2.76 13.01
CA TYR A 335 1.01 -2.14 13.29
C TYR A 335 2.09 -2.62 12.34
#